data_6a2be6f153729e64fee5d9333b4c67c6
#
_entry.id   6a2be6f153729e64fee5d9333b4c67c6
#
_cell.length_a   1.000
_cell.length_b   1.000
_cell.length_c   1.000
_cell.angle_alpha   90.00
_cell.angle_beta   90.00
_cell.angle_gamma   90.00
#
_symmetry.space_group_name_H-M   'P 1'
#
loop_
_entity.id
_entity.type
_entity.pdbx_description
1 polymer ?
#
loop_
_entity_poly.entity_id
_entity_poly.type
_entity_poly.pdbx_seq_one_letter_code
_entity_poly.pdbx_strand_id
1 'polypeptide(L)'
;NKLDVKKVLKDNTMLLVLVGVMLLFQVLILLTGHGSLFAPANITNIIRQNSYVVILATGMLLCILTGGNIDLSVGSVVALVGAVAGVLIVNWGLPIWLSIVLCLLIGILIGAFHGFFIAYIHIPPFITTLAGMLLWRGVATIVLDGRPISPFPDNYLKLFESFIFGGGEETSIFLITMIIAVICCLIFVFTEIYSRSSKKARGYTVSSKAQFISKLVILCAVILVIGQFLARDRGIPVVLILLFVVIAIYSYFTKNTVPGRYLYAIGGNEKAAKLSGVNTDNVMFFAYTNMGFLSAVAALVCVARLNSAQPTAGNSYEMDAIASCFIGGASAYGGTGT
;
A
#
# COMPACT_ATOMS: atom_id res chain seq x y z
N ASN A 1 -6.08 -16.87 -34.23
CA ASN A 1 -6.04 -15.63 -33.48
C ASN A 1 -4.62 -15.09 -33.51
N LYS A 2 -4.29 -14.26 -34.50
CA LYS A 2 -3.07 -13.46 -34.48
C LYS A 2 -3.20 -12.50 -33.28
N LEU A 3 -2.26 -12.57 -32.36
CA LEU A 3 -2.10 -11.57 -31.29
C LEU A 3 -1.97 -10.20 -31.99
N ASP A 4 -2.95 -9.34 -31.79
CA ASP A 4 -2.87 -7.97 -32.29
C ASP A 4 -1.88 -7.22 -31.40
N VAL A 5 -0.61 -7.27 -31.81
CA VAL A 5 0.52 -6.68 -31.07
C VAL A 5 0.26 -5.20 -30.77
N LYS A 6 -0.38 -4.46 -31.70
CA LYS A 6 -0.72 -3.06 -31.49
C LYS A 6 -1.72 -2.89 -30.32
N LYS A 7 -2.70 -3.78 -30.20
CA LYS A 7 -3.67 -3.74 -29.10
C LYS A 7 -3.01 -4.09 -27.77
N VAL A 8 -2.18 -5.14 -27.73
CA VAL A 8 -1.43 -5.52 -26.52
C VAL A 8 -0.48 -4.42 -26.07
N LEU A 9 0.22 -3.75 -27.00
CA LEU A 9 1.08 -2.61 -26.68
C LEU A 9 0.29 -1.42 -26.12
N LYS A 10 -0.87 -1.12 -26.71
CA LYS A 10 -1.74 -0.03 -26.27
C LYS A 10 -2.35 -0.32 -24.89
N ASP A 11 -2.78 -1.53 -24.64
CA ASP A 11 -3.39 -1.93 -23.37
C ASP A 11 -2.36 -1.98 -22.22
N ASN A 12 -1.05 -2.11 -22.54
CA ASN A 12 0.04 -2.21 -21.56
C ASN A 12 1.03 -1.04 -21.66
N THR A 13 0.63 0.11 -22.17
CA THR A 13 1.52 1.27 -22.41
C THR A 13 2.26 1.68 -21.12
N MET A 14 1.59 1.75 -19.97
CA MET A 14 2.21 2.13 -18.69
C MET A 14 3.30 1.14 -18.25
N LEU A 15 3.09 -0.14 -18.46
CA LEU A 15 4.08 -1.17 -18.15
C LEU A 15 5.30 -1.07 -19.07
N LEU A 16 5.09 -0.75 -20.34
CA LEU A 16 6.19 -0.52 -21.30
C LEU A 16 6.99 0.71 -20.94
N VAL A 17 6.34 1.81 -20.55
CA VAL A 17 7.01 3.02 -20.06
C VAL A 17 7.85 2.71 -18.82
N LEU A 18 7.29 1.97 -17.85
CA LEU A 18 8.03 1.55 -16.65
C LEU A 18 9.29 0.76 -17.01
N VAL A 19 9.17 -0.26 -17.87
CA VAL A 19 10.32 -1.04 -18.32
C VAL A 19 11.34 -0.17 -19.05
N GLY A 20 10.89 0.76 -19.90
CA GLY A 20 11.77 1.71 -20.60
C GLY A 20 12.55 2.60 -19.63
N VAL A 21 11.88 3.15 -18.61
CA VAL A 21 12.51 3.94 -17.56
C VAL A 21 13.52 3.11 -16.75
N MET A 22 13.17 1.88 -16.37
CA MET A 22 14.07 0.97 -15.65
C MET A 22 15.35 0.68 -16.48
N LEU A 23 15.20 0.41 -17.78
CA LEU A 23 16.35 0.17 -18.67
C LEU A 23 17.20 1.42 -18.83
N LEU A 24 16.58 2.60 -18.98
CA LEU A 24 17.30 3.88 -19.05
C LEU A 24 18.18 4.09 -17.81
N PHE A 25 17.59 3.96 -16.61
CA PHE A 25 18.34 4.11 -15.37
C PHE A 25 19.41 3.02 -15.18
N GLN A 26 19.14 1.78 -15.58
CA GLN A 26 20.15 0.72 -15.55
C GLN A 26 21.37 1.09 -16.41
N VAL A 27 21.15 1.59 -17.63
CA VAL A 27 22.24 2.03 -18.52
C VAL A 27 23.00 3.20 -17.92
N LEU A 28 22.30 4.22 -17.40
CA LEU A 28 22.94 5.37 -16.76
C LEU A 28 23.80 4.96 -15.54
N ILE A 29 23.30 4.08 -14.69
CA ILE A 29 24.02 3.57 -13.51
C ILE A 29 25.28 2.80 -13.93
N LEU A 30 25.20 1.97 -14.98
CA LEU A 30 26.34 1.24 -15.52
C LEU A 30 27.40 2.18 -16.11
N LEU A 31 26.98 3.23 -16.85
CA LEU A 31 27.88 4.21 -17.42
C LEU A 31 28.59 5.07 -16.37
N THR A 32 27.94 5.32 -15.24
CA THR A 32 28.54 6.10 -14.14
C THR A 32 29.37 5.25 -13.17
N GLY A 33 29.41 3.92 -13.35
CA GLY A 33 30.19 3.01 -12.50
C GLY A 33 29.63 2.80 -11.09
N HIS A 34 28.36 3.17 -10.83
CA HIS A 34 27.73 3.11 -9.50
C HIS A 34 26.99 1.80 -9.20
N GLY A 35 27.33 0.69 -9.88
CA GLY A 35 26.77 -0.63 -9.64
C GLY A 35 25.62 -0.98 -10.58
N SER A 36 24.52 -1.53 -10.05
CA SER A 36 23.37 -1.98 -10.84
C SER A 36 22.04 -1.66 -10.14
N LEU A 37 21.05 -1.24 -10.91
CA LEU A 37 19.67 -1.10 -10.43
C LEU A 37 19.15 -2.42 -9.85
N PHE A 38 19.53 -3.53 -10.46
CA PHE A 38 19.14 -4.90 -10.04
C PHE A 38 20.07 -5.52 -9.00
N ALA A 39 20.88 -4.72 -8.29
CA ALA A 39 21.61 -5.25 -7.14
C ALA A 39 20.62 -5.73 -6.06
N PRO A 40 20.86 -6.91 -5.40
CA PRO A 40 19.96 -7.44 -4.37
C PRO A 40 19.60 -6.44 -3.28
N ALA A 41 20.58 -5.75 -2.72
CA ALA A 41 20.40 -4.72 -1.71
C ALA A 41 19.52 -3.55 -2.20
N ASN A 42 19.63 -3.17 -3.49
CA ASN A 42 18.81 -2.10 -4.05
C ASN A 42 17.34 -2.52 -4.18
N ILE A 43 17.08 -3.74 -4.65
CA ILE A 43 15.71 -4.28 -4.73
C ILE A 43 15.07 -4.34 -3.33
N THR A 44 15.78 -4.85 -2.34
CA THR A 44 15.31 -4.87 -0.95
C THR A 44 15.02 -3.46 -0.43
N ASN A 45 15.91 -2.49 -0.72
CA ASN A 45 15.71 -1.09 -0.31
C ASN A 45 14.51 -0.45 -1.00
N ILE A 46 14.27 -0.69 -2.29
CA ILE A 46 13.09 -0.20 -3.01
C ILE A 46 11.80 -0.69 -2.34
N ILE A 47 11.71 -1.97 -1.97
CA ILE A 47 10.55 -2.54 -1.27
C ILE A 47 10.34 -1.86 0.08
N ARG A 48 11.40 -1.71 0.89
CA ARG A 48 11.33 -1.10 2.21
C ARG A 48 11.01 0.40 2.14
N GLN A 49 11.63 1.11 1.21
CA GLN A 49 11.47 2.55 1.05
C GLN A 49 10.06 2.93 0.57
N ASN A 50 9.46 2.14 -0.32
CA ASN A 50 8.15 2.42 -0.89
C ASN A 50 7.01 1.67 -0.18
N SER A 51 7.27 1.05 0.97
CA SER A 51 6.25 0.33 1.72
C SER A 51 5.07 1.22 2.15
N TYR A 52 5.33 2.49 2.52
CA TYR A 52 4.28 3.45 2.87
C TYR A 52 3.34 3.72 1.70
N VAL A 53 3.85 3.75 0.46
CA VAL A 53 3.04 3.98 -0.75
C VAL A 53 1.99 2.89 -0.89
N VAL A 54 2.37 1.63 -0.70
CA VAL A 54 1.45 0.48 -0.83
C VAL A 54 0.35 0.54 0.25
N ILE A 55 0.72 0.89 1.49
CA ILE A 55 -0.25 1.03 2.58
C ILE A 55 -1.23 2.16 2.29
N LEU A 56 -0.73 3.34 1.92
CA LEU A 56 -1.55 4.51 1.62
C LEU A 56 -2.41 4.30 0.38
N ALA A 57 -1.87 3.70 -0.69
CA ALA A 57 -2.61 3.38 -1.90
C ALA A 57 -3.76 2.42 -1.63
N THR A 58 -3.59 1.46 -0.71
CA THR A 58 -4.66 0.54 -0.32
C THR A 58 -5.84 1.30 0.30
N GLY A 59 -5.61 2.29 1.16
CA GLY A 59 -6.66 3.15 1.73
C GLY A 59 -7.21 4.13 0.72
N MET A 60 -6.34 4.76 -0.07
CA MET A 60 -6.71 5.71 -1.12
C MET A 60 -7.64 5.08 -2.17
N LEU A 61 -7.39 3.80 -2.51
CA LEU A 61 -8.26 3.05 -3.41
C LEU A 61 -9.70 2.99 -2.90
N LEU A 62 -9.93 2.80 -1.60
CA LEU A 62 -11.29 2.79 -1.04
C LEU A 62 -11.98 4.15 -1.23
N CYS A 63 -11.26 5.25 -1.02
CA CYS A 63 -11.79 6.60 -1.27
C CYS A 63 -12.08 6.81 -2.76
N ILE A 64 -11.17 6.43 -3.66
CA ILE A 64 -11.35 6.57 -5.11
C ILE A 64 -12.56 5.74 -5.58
N LEU A 65 -12.75 4.53 -5.07
CA LEU A 65 -13.87 3.67 -5.43
C LEU A 65 -15.24 4.31 -5.15
N THR A 66 -15.36 5.23 -4.20
CA THR A 66 -16.63 5.91 -3.85
C THR A 66 -17.02 7.06 -4.78
N GLY A 67 -16.44 7.17 -5.97
CA GLY A 67 -16.80 8.20 -6.95
C GLY A 67 -15.63 9.09 -7.40
N GLY A 68 -14.40 8.54 -7.39
CA GLY A 68 -13.19 9.28 -7.74
C GLY A 68 -12.71 10.25 -6.66
N ASN A 69 -13.20 10.07 -5.44
CA ASN A 69 -12.82 10.91 -4.30
C ASN A 69 -11.38 10.62 -3.86
N ILE A 70 -10.66 11.67 -3.50
CA ILE A 70 -9.28 11.58 -3.05
C ILE A 70 -9.13 12.18 -1.66
N ASP A 71 -8.12 11.72 -0.92
CA ASP A 71 -7.74 12.27 0.37
C ASP A 71 -6.34 12.88 0.29
N LEU A 72 -6.28 14.21 0.31
CA LEU A 72 -5.02 14.96 0.26
C LEU A 72 -4.32 15.08 1.62
N SER A 73 -5.00 14.74 2.70
CA SER A 73 -4.46 14.90 4.05
C SER A 73 -3.50 13.80 4.49
N VAL A 74 -3.46 12.67 3.77
CA VAL A 74 -2.76 11.44 4.20
C VAL A 74 -1.31 11.66 4.59
N GLY A 75 -0.57 12.45 3.80
CA GLY A 75 0.82 12.76 4.10
C GLY A 75 1.00 13.59 5.38
N SER A 76 0.07 14.51 5.65
CA SER A 76 0.07 15.31 6.89
C SER A 76 -0.36 14.50 8.10
N VAL A 77 -1.27 13.54 7.93
CA VAL A 77 -1.63 12.57 8.96
C VAL A 77 -0.44 11.67 9.30
N VAL A 78 0.31 11.22 8.29
CA VAL A 78 1.58 10.48 8.49
C VAL A 78 2.56 11.30 9.33
N ALA A 79 2.74 12.60 9.02
CA ALA A 79 3.61 13.48 9.79
C ALA A 79 3.15 13.62 11.25
N LEU A 80 1.86 13.87 11.46
CA LEU A 80 1.31 14.07 12.81
C LEU A 80 1.39 12.79 13.65
N VAL A 81 0.95 11.67 13.12
CA VAL A 81 1.01 10.39 13.84
C VAL A 81 2.47 9.99 14.10
N GLY A 82 3.38 10.25 13.15
CA GLY A 82 4.82 10.06 13.36
C GLY A 82 5.38 10.96 14.45
N ALA A 83 4.95 12.23 14.51
CA ALA A 83 5.31 13.18 15.57
C ALA A 83 4.85 12.69 16.94
N VAL A 84 3.60 12.25 17.05
CA VAL A 84 3.05 11.69 18.28
C VAL A 84 3.80 10.41 18.69
N ALA A 85 4.12 9.52 17.75
CA ALA A 85 4.94 8.34 18.03
C ALA A 85 6.32 8.73 18.62
N GLY A 86 6.95 9.76 18.07
CA GLY A 86 8.22 10.29 18.59
C GLY A 86 8.09 10.80 20.03
N VAL A 87 7.06 11.59 20.33
CA VAL A 87 6.81 12.08 21.69
C VAL A 87 6.51 10.93 22.65
N LEU A 88 5.63 10.00 22.29
CA LEU A 88 5.22 8.91 23.19
C LEU A 88 6.37 7.93 23.46
N ILE A 89 7.10 7.54 22.41
CA ILE A 89 8.12 6.48 22.52
C ILE A 89 9.47 7.05 23.00
N VAL A 90 9.92 8.19 22.43
CA VAL A 90 11.26 8.71 22.69
C VAL A 90 11.24 9.67 23.87
N ASN A 91 10.34 10.66 23.89
CA ASN A 91 10.35 11.68 24.95
C ASN A 91 9.72 11.19 26.24
N TRP A 92 8.58 10.50 26.17
CA TRP A 92 7.86 10.01 27.37
C TRP A 92 8.26 8.60 27.78
N GLY A 93 8.95 7.85 26.92
CA GLY A 93 9.38 6.48 27.20
C GLY A 93 8.24 5.49 27.44
N LEU A 94 7.07 5.73 26.84
CA LEU A 94 5.93 4.82 26.98
C LEU A 94 6.20 3.47 26.32
N PRO A 95 5.55 2.39 26.81
CA PRO A 95 5.64 1.08 26.17
C PRO A 95 5.28 1.15 24.67
N ILE A 96 6.09 0.53 23.83
CA ILE A 96 5.96 0.58 22.37
C ILE A 96 4.57 0.14 21.91
N TRP A 97 4.05 -0.97 22.46
CA TRP A 97 2.73 -1.48 22.10
C TRP A 97 1.61 -0.47 22.41
N LEU A 98 1.69 0.23 23.56
CA LEU A 98 0.72 1.25 23.95
C LEU A 98 0.80 2.45 23.02
N SER A 99 1.99 2.89 22.70
CA SER A 99 2.24 4.00 21.77
C SER A 99 1.70 3.69 20.36
N ILE A 100 1.88 2.45 19.88
CA ILE A 100 1.31 2.00 18.59
C ILE A 100 -0.22 2.08 18.63
N VAL A 101 -0.87 1.55 19.68
CA VAL A 101 -2.33 1.60 19.81
C VAL A 101 -2.84 3.04 19.83
N LEU A 102 -2.20 3.91 20.60
CA LEU A 102 -2.58 5.34 20.66
C LEU A 102 -2.41 6.03 19.30
N CYS A 103 -1.32 5.76 18.59
CA CYS A 103 -1.09 6.27 17.24
C CYS A 103 -2.17 5.82 16.25
N LEU A 104 -2.56 4.54 16.27
CA LEU A 104 -3.63 4.02 15.44
C LEU A 104 -4.99 4.66 15.76
N LEU A 105 -5.29 4.85 17.05
CA LEU A 105 -6.51 5.53 17.48
C LEU A 105 -6.55 6.99 17.00
N ILE A 106 -5.44 7.72 17.09
CA ILE A 106 -5.34 9.10 16.58
C ILE A 106 -5.60 9.13 15.07
N GLY A 107 -5.03 8.21 14.30
CA GLY A 107 -5.29 8.12 12.88
C GLY A 107 -6.77 7.85 12.55
N ILE A 108 -7.41 6.92 13.30
CA ILE A 108 -8.84 6.65 13.18
C ILE A 108 -9.67 7.90 13.49
N LEU A 109 -9.35 8.62 14.56
CA LEU A 109 -10.06 9.84 14.95
C LEU A 109 -9.93 10.94 13.89
N ILE A 110 -8.75 11.13 13.31
CA ILE A 110 -8.51 12.09 12.22
C ILE A 110 -9.32 11.69 10.97
N GLY A 111 -9.28 10.41 10.59
CA GLY A 111 -10.06 9.90 9.47
C GLY A 111 -11.58 10.02 9.71
N ALA A 112 -12.04 9.75 10.94
CA ALA A 112 -13.43 9.94 11.33
C ALA A 112 -13.83 11.43 11.31
N PHE A 113 -12.94 12.34 11.70
CA PHE A 113 -13.15 13.78 11.59
C PHE A 113 -13.38 14.18 10.13
N HIS A 114 -12.51 13.79 9.21
CA HIS A 114 -12.71 14.05 7.77
C HIS A 114 -13.99 13.39 7.25
N GLY A 115 -14.18 12.11 7.59
CA GLY A 115 -15.37 11.34 7.18
C GLY A 115 -16.67 11.98 7.63
N PHE A 116 -16.70 12.57 8.83
CA PHE A 116 -17.88 13.27 9.35
C PHE A 116 -18.26 14.48 8.48
N PHE A 117 -17.31 15.36 8.16
CA PHE A 117 -17.58 16.52 7.32
C PHE A 117 -17.95 16.14 5.89
N ILE A 118 -17.35 15.08 5.35
CA ILE A 118 -17.60 14.64 3.99
C ILE A 118 -18.95 13.92 3.90
N ALA A 119 -19.19 12.96 4.78
CA ALA A 119 -20.35 12.06 4.68
C ALA A 119 -21.64 12.69 5.21
N TYR A 120 -21.58 13.40 6.34
CA TYR A 120 -22.81 13.89 7.00
C TYR A 120 -23.05 15.39 6.80
N ILE A 121 -22.00 16.19 6.66
CA ILE A 121 -22.13 17.63 6.37
C ILE A 121 -22.12 17.87 4.85
N HIS A 122 -21.70 16.87 4.05
CA HIS A 122 -21.62 16.90 2.59
C HIS A 122 -20.68 17.98 2.04
N ILE A 123 -19.59 18.30 2.78
CA ILE A 123 -18.53 19.15 2.25
C ILE A 123 -17.73 18.34 1.23
N PRO A 124 -17.43 18.93 0.05
CA PRO A 124 -16.65 18.21 -0.97
C PRO A 124 -15.34 17.63 -0.41
N PRO A 125 -15.02 16.37 -0.70
CA PRO A 125 -13.83 15.67 -0.17
C PRO A 125 -12.54 16.44 -0.36
N PHE A 126 -12.33 16.98 -1.56
CA PHE A 126 -11.14 17.78 -1.87
C PHE A 126 -10.94 18.97 -0.90
N ILE A 127 -12.02 19.72 -0.59
CA ILE A 127 -11.96 20.89 0.30
C ILE A 127 -11.64 20.44 1.72
N THR A 128 -12.33 19.42 2.22
CA THR A 128 -12.15 18.92 3.59
C THR A 128 -10.73 18.38 3.78
N THR A 129 -10.24 17.58 2.85
CA THR A 129 -8.92 16.94 2.99
C THR A 129 -7.77 17.92 2.73
N LEU A 130 -7.95 18.90 1.85
CA LEU A 130 -6.98 20.00 1.67
C LEU A 130 -6.85 20.84 2.93
N ALA A 131 -7.97 21.23 3.55
CA ALA A 131 -7.97 21.93 4.83
C ALA A 131 -7.30 21.07 5.93
N GLY A 132 -7.62 19.76 5.96
CA GLY A 132 -6.99 18.79 6.84
C GLY A 132 -5.48 18.67 6.61
N MET A 133 -5.02 18.68 5.37
CA MET A 133 -3.60 18.66 5.04
C MET A 133 -2.85 19.81 5.69
N LEU A 134 -3.37 21.04 5.62
CA LEU A 134 -2.76 22.21 6.22
C LEU A 134 -2.85 22.16 7.76
N LEU A 135 -4.02 21.79 8.29
CA LEU A 135 -4.26 21.70 9.73
C LEU A 135 -3.31 20.69 10.39
N TRP A 136 -3.30 19.46 9.93
CA TRP A 136 -2.50 18.38 10.54
C TRP A 136 -1.00 18.58 10.35
N ARG A 137 -0.58 19.22 9.25
CA ARG A 137 0.81 19.62 9.04
C ARG A 137 1.23 20.67 10.06
N GLY A 138 0.38 21.67 10.32
CA GLY A 138 0.62 22.68 11.35
C GLY A 138 0.71 22.05 12.75
N VAL A 139 -0.24 21.18 13.10
CA VAL A 139 -0.24 20.47 14.40
C VAL A 139 0.99 19.58 14.53
N ALA A 140 1.41 18.85 13.50
CA ALA A 140 2.64 18.05 13.53
C ALA A 140 3.88 18.90 13.83
N THR A 141 3.97 20.08 13.21
CA THR A 141 5.08 21.03 13.44
C THR A 141 5.08 21.53 14.88
N ILE A 142 3.91 21.85 15.45
CA ILE A 142 3.77 22.27 16.86
C ILE A 142 4.18 21.13 17.80
N VAL A 143 3.69 19.91 17.57
CA VAL A 143 4.01 18.73 18.40
C VAL A 143 5.52 18.45 18.43
N LEU A 144 6.21 18.68 17.33
CA LEU A 144 7.66 18.49 17.20
C LEU A 144 8.48 19.73 17.60
N ASP A 145 7.85 20.85 17.92
CA ASP A 145 8.54 22.14 18.11
C ASP A 145 9.46 22.49 16.93
N GLY A 146 9.04 22.14 15.72
CA GLY A 146 9.79 22.35 14.49
C GLY A 146 11.07 21.50 14.34
N ARG A 147 11.37 20.60 15.28
CA ARG A 147 12.61 19.81 15.33
C ARG A 147 12.33 18.32 15.17
N PRO A 148 13.23 17.55 14.53
CA PRO A 148 13.07 16.11 14.44
C PRO A 148 13.30 15.46 15.82
N ILE A 149 12.51 14.41 16.13
CA ILE A 149 12.73 13.52 17.28
C ILE A 149 13.41 12.25 16.78
N SER A 150 14.62 11.99 17.27
CA SER A 150 15.45 10.80 16.94
C SER A 150 16.54 10.61 18.00
N PRO A 151 17.15 9.39 18.12
CA PRO A 151 16.77 8.14 17.47
C PRO A 151 15.61 7.42 18.19
N PHE A 152 14.95 6.52 17.48
CA PHE A 152 13.97 5.61 18.07
C PHE A 152 14.65 4.40 18.71
N PRO A 153 14.04 3.76 19.74
CA PRO A 153 14.60 2.58 20.39
C PRO A 153 14.72 1.40 19.41
N ASP A 154 15.81 0.61 19.55
CA ASP A 154 16.06 -0.56 18.69
C ASP A 154 14.91 -1.56 18.66
N ASN A 155 14.21 -1.75 19.79
CA ASN A 155 13.06 -2.64 19.87
C ASN A 155 11.91 -2.18 18.97
N TYR A 156 11.72 -0.87 18.79
CA TYR A 156 10.74 -0.33 17.86
C TYR A 156 11.19 -0.52 16.40
N LEU A 157 12.45 -0.22 16.11
CA LEU A 157 13.00 -0.38 14.76
C LEU A 157 12.93 -1.85 14.31
N LYS A 158 13.19 -2.80 15.20
CA LYS A 158 13.09 -4.24 14.90
C LYS A 158 11.70 -4.69 14.49
N LEU A 159 10.64 -4.02 14.90
CA LEU A 159 9.27 -4.37 14.51
C LEU A 159 8.97 -4.16 13.03
N PHE A 160 9.62 -3.17 12.39
CA PHE A 160 9.32 -2.80 11.01
C PHE A 160 10.51 -2.93 10.07
N GLU A 161 11.75 -2.79 10.58
CA GLU A 161 12.97 -2.70 9.79
C GLU A 161 13.83 -3.97 9.86
N SER A 162 13.48 -4.96 10.68
CA SER A 162 14.20 -6.22 10.76
C SER A 162 13.94 -7.13 9.56
N PHE A 163 14.77 -8.14 9.43
CA PHE A 163 14.64 -9.22 8.46
C PHE A 163 14.32 -10.52 9.18
N ILE A 164 13.47 -11.33 8.57
CA ILE A 164 13.16 -12.66 9.09
C ILE A 164 14.38 -13.53 8.87
N PHE A 165 14.85 -14.14 9.95
CA PHE A 165 16.08 -14.97 9.97
C PHE A 165 17.35 -14.20 9.60
N GLY A 166 17.38 -12.87 9.64
CA GLY A 166 18.50 -12.02 9.23
C GLY A 166 19.77 -12.10 10.11
N GLY A 167 19.81 -12.95 11.13
CA GLY A 167 20.97 -13.15 12.02
C GLY A 167 21.68 -14.51 11.84
N GLY A 168 21.32 -15.30 10.83
CA GLY A 168 21.91 -16.59 10.55
C GLY A 168 23.07 -16.54 9.55
N GLU A 169 23.68 -17.69 9.28
CA GLU A 169 24.66 -17.84 8.19
C GLU A 169 24.00 -17.53 6.84
N GLU A 170 24.72 -16.89 5.92
CA GLU A 170 24.24 -16.49 4.60
C GLU A 170 23.55 -17.65 3.83
N THR A 171 24.14 -18.85 3.92
CA THR A 171 23.56 -20.05 3.28
C THR A 171 22.20 -20.43 3.87
N SER A 172 22.03 -20.30 5.18
CA SER A 172 20.76 -20.59 5.87
C SER A 172 19.69 -19.58 5.51
N ILE A 173 20.04 -18.28 5.46
CA ILE A 173 19.14 -17.20 5.04
C ILE A 173 18.67 -17.42 3.62
N PHE A 174 19.59 -17.77 2.71
CA PHE A 174 19.28 -18.05 1.31
C PHE A 174 18.29 -19.22 1.18
N LEU A 175 18.58 -20.35 1.82
CA LEU A 175 17.73 -21.55 1.76
C LEU A 175 16.33 -21.29 2.30
N ILE A 176 16.23 -20.67 3.48
CA ILE A 176 14.92 -20.39 4.12
C ILE A 176 14.10 -19.43 3.25
N THR A 177 14.71 -18.37 2.75
CA THR A 177 14.03 -17.39 1.88
C THR A 177 13.54 -18.04 0.60
N MET A 178 14.33 -18.89 -0.03
CA MET A 178 13.93 -19.62 -1.24
C MET A 178 12.84 -20.65 -0.98
N ILE A 179 12.88 -21.35 0.15
CA ILE A 179 11.80 -22.26 0.56
C ILE A 179 10.48 -21.50 0.72
N ILE A 180 10.51 -20.34 1.39
CA ILE A 180 9.33 -19.49 1.56
C ILE A 180 8.80 -19.03 0.18
N ALA A 181 9.67 -18.59 -0.73
CA ALA A 181 9.28 -18.19 -2.07
C ALA A 181 8.61 -19.34 -2.86
N VAL A 182 9.15 -20.55 -2.75
CA VAL A 182 8.55 -21.75 -3.37
C VAL A 182 7.20 -22.09 -2.75
N ILE A 183 7.07 -22.02 -1.43
CA ILE A 183 5.79 -22.22 -0.72
C ILE A 183 4.76 -21.18 -1.18
N CYS A 184 5.14 -19.91 -1.30
CA CYS A 184 4.26 -18.86 -1.83
C CYS A 184 3.81 -19.18 -3.27
N CYS A 185 4.71 -19.67 -4.14
CA CYS A 185 4.36 -20.08 -5.48
C CYS A 185 3.35 -21.26 -5.47
N LEU A 186 3.56 -22.26 -4.62
CA LEU A 186 2.67 -23.42 -4.51
C LEU A 186 1.26 -22.99 -4.04
N ILE A 187 1.18 -22.14 -3.01
CA ILE A 187 -0.09 -21.59 -2.51
C ILE A 187 -0.78 -20.78 -3.63
N PHE A 188 -0.05 -19.94 -4.34
CA PHE A 188 -0.60 -19.15 -5.46
C PHE A 188 -1.15 -20.05 -6.56
N VAL A 189 -0.39 -21.06 -7.01
CA VAL A 189 -0.82 -22.01 -8.03
C VAL A 189 -2.07 -22.78 -7.58
N PHE A 190 -2.07 -23.25 -6.33
CA PHE A 190 -3.21 -23.95 -5.77
C PHE A 190 -4.47 -23.08 -5.73
N THR A 191 -4.39 -21.85 -5.25
CA THR A 191 -5.52 -20.93 -5.17
C THR A 191 -6.05 -20.55 -6.55
N GLU A 192 -5.20 -20.35 -7.54
CA GLU A 192 -5.61 -20.03 -8.92
C GLU A 192 -6.27 -21.25 -9.60
N ILE A 193 -5.74 -22.47 -9.40
CA ILE A 193 -6.36 -23.70 -9.93
C ILE A 193 -7.74 -23.91 -9.28
N TYR A 194 -7.83 -23.77 -7.95
CA TYR A 194 -9.09 -23.91 -7.22
C TYR A 194 -10.13 -22.87 -7.68
N SER A 195 -9.74 -21.61 -7.80
CA SER A 195 -10.61 -20.53 -8.29
C SER A 195 -11.11 -20.80 -9.70
N ARG A 196 -10.21 -21.26 -10.60
CA ARG A 196 -10.59 -21.64 -11.98
C ARG A 196 -11.58 -22.81 -12.01
N SER A 197 -11.32 -23.85 -11.22
CA SER A 197 -12.19 -25.02 -11.13
C SER A 197 -13.57 -24.65 -10.61
N SER A 198 -13.64 -23.84 -9.55
CA SER A 198 -14.89 -23.33 -8.97
C SER A 198 -15.68 -22.47 -9.96
N LYS A 199 -15.04 -21.56 -10.69
CA LYS A 199 -15.69 -20.75 -11.74
C LYS A 199 -16.25 -21.62 -12.85
N LYS A 200 -15.49 -22.62 -13.31
CA LYS A 200 -15.93 -23.57 -14.35
C LYS A 200 -17.13 -24.39 -13.88
N ALA A 201 -17.11 -24.89 -12.64
CA ALA A 201 -18.21 -25.64 -12.05
C ALA A 201 -19.51 -24.82 -11.94
N ARG A 202 -19.40 -23.50 -11.76
CA ARG A 202 -20.54 -22.55 -11.69
C ARG A 202 -21.00 -22.04 -13.05
N GLY A 203 -20.45 -22.56 -14.17
CA GLY A 203 -20.85 -22.17 -15.53
C GLY A 203 -20.27 -20.85 -16.03
N TYR A 204 -19.33 -20.22 -15.31
CA TYR A 204 -18.68 -19.01 -15.78
C TYR A 204 -17.68 -19.29 -16.90
N THR A 205 -17.58 -18.34 -17.84
CA THR A 205 -16.54 -18.39 -18.88
C THR A 205 -15.17 -18.25 -18.23
N VAL A 206 -14.25 -19.17 -18.53
CA VAL A 206 -12.87 -19.14 -18.04
C VAL A 206 -11.91 -18.89 -19.20
N SER A 207 -10.79 -18.21 -18.92
CA SER A 207 -9.74 -17.94 -19.89
C SER A 207 -9.22 -19.22 -20.56
N SER A 208 -8.64 -19.14 -21.76
CA SER A 208 -8.06 -20.30 -22.44
C SER A 208 -6.98 -20.97 -21.58
N LYS A 209 -6.74 -22.28 -21.81
CA LYS A 209 -5.70 -23.01 -21.06
C LYS A 209 -4.33 -22.37 -21.22
N ALA A 210 -4.00 -21.90 -22.42
CA ALA A 210 -2.71 -21.25 -22.72
C ALA A 210 -2.54 -19.94 -21.93
N GLN A 211 -3.55 -19.08 -21.93
CA GLN A 211 -3.53 -17.81 -21.15
C GLN A 211 -3.43 -18.05 -19.64
N PHE A 212 -4.09 -19.09 -19.14
CA PHE A 212 -4.02 -19.45 -17.73
C PHE A 212 -2.62 -19.93 -17.34
N ILE A 213 -2.03 -20.83 -18.13
CA ILE A 213 -0.68 -21.35 -17.89
C ILE A 213 0.36 -20.22 -18.01
N SER A 214 0.27 -19.37 -19.03
CA SER A 214 1.20 -18.25 -19.19
C SER A 214 1.13 -17.28 -18.00
N LYS A 215 -0.07 -16.96 -17.50
CA LYS A 215 -0.25 -16.18 -16.28
C LYS A 215 0.44 -16.81 -15.07
N LEU A 216 0.24 -18.11 -14.84
CA LEU A 216 0.86 -18.84 -13.73
C LEU A 216 2.39 -18.81 -13.83
N VAL A 217 2.93 -19.13 -15.02
CA VAL A 217 4.39 -19.17 -15.23
C VAL A 217 5.02 -17.79 -14.99
N ILE A 218 4.42 -16.73 -15.55
CA ILE A 218 4.96 -15.37 -15.39
C ILE A 218 4.94 -14.96 -13.92
N LEU A 219 3.83 -15.14 -13.20
CA LEU A 219 3.73 -14.73 -11.81
C LEU A 219 4.61 -15.57 -10.89
N CYS A 220 4.71 -16.87 -11.08
CA CYS A 220 5.66 -17.71 -10.35
C CYS A 220 7.12 -17.30 -10.63
N ALA A 221 7.46 -16.99 -11.88
CA ALA A 221 8.80 -16.50 -12.22
C ALA A 221 9.11 -15.18 -11.50
N VAL A 222 8.16 -14.23 -11.45
CA VAL A 222 8.33 -12.96 -10.71
C VAL A 222 8.54 -13.22 -9.22
N ILE A 223 7.73 -14.08 -8.59
CA ILE A 223 7.86 -14.41 -7.16
C ILE A 223 9.25 -15.02 -6.89
N LEU A 224 9.69 -15.97 -7.70
CA LEU A 224 10.99 -16.62 -7.53
C LEU A 224 12.17 -15.67 -7.76
N VAL A 225 12.08 -14.79 -8.76
CA VAL A 225 13.11 -13.77 -9.03
C VAL A 225 13.21 -12.79 -7.87
N ILE A 226 12.09 -12.27 -7.37
CA ILE A 226 12.10 -11.40 -6.18
C ILE A 226 12.64 -12.16 -4.97
N GLY A 227 12.18 -13.40 -4.75
CA GLY A 227 12.69 -14.27 -3.69
C GLY A 227 14.20 -14.47 -3.76
N GLN A 228 14.77 -14.65 -4.97
CA GLN A 228 16.20 -14.78 -5.18
C GLN A 228 16.97 -13.50 -4.85
N PHE A 229 16.43 -12.32 -5.20
CA PHE A 229 17.06 -11.04 -4.82
C PHE A 229 17.06 -10.86 -3.30
N LEU A 230 15.91 -11.11 -2.64
CA LEU A 230 15.81 -11.01 -1.18
C LEU A 230 16.75 -12.02 -0.48
N ALA A 231 16.82 -13.25 -1.00
CA ALA A 231 17.67 -14.30 -0.46
C ALA A 231 19.18 -13.97 -0.53
N ARG A 232 19.59 -13.21 -1.54
CA ARG A 232 20.98 -12.76 -1.75
C ARG A 232 21.35 -11.49 -0.97
N ASP A 233 20.39 -10.83 -0.31
CA ASP A 233 20.67 -9.68 0.53
C ASP A 233 20.62 -10.10 2.01
N ARG A 234 19.54 -9.86 2.71
CA ARG A 234 19.39 -10.13 4.16
C ARG A 234 18.17 -11.01 4.46
N GLY A 235 17.52 -11.55 3.44
CA GLY A 235 16.30 -12.31 3.55
C GLY A 235 15.04 -11.44 3.43
N ILE A 236 13.94 -11.88 4.01
CA ILE A 236 12.63 -11.24 3.85
C ILE A 236 12.48 -10.11 4.87
N PRO A 237 12.33 -8.84 4.46
CA PRO A 237 12.07 -7.74 5.38
C PRO A 237 10.67 -7.89 6.03
N VAL A 238 10.57 -7.65 7.33
CA VAL A 238 9.31 -7.78 8.09
C VAL A 238 8.21 -6.89 7.50
N VAL A 239 8.56 -5.72 7.01
CA VAL A 239 7.60 -4.82 6.36
C VAL A 239 6.89 -5.48 5.18
N LEU A 240 7.53 -6.39 4.45
CA LEU A 240 6.90 -7.11 3.33
C LEU A 240 5.74 -8.01 3.80
N ILE A 241 5.85 -8.60 5.00
CA ILE A 241 4.74 -9.36 5.60
C ILE A 241 3.60 -8.43 5.94
N LEU A 242 3.90 -7.27 6.55
CA LEU A 242 2.87 -6.27 6.84
C LEU A 242 2.13 -5.86 5.57
N LEU A 243 2.86 -5.59 4.47
CA LEU A 243 2.25 -5.27 3.17
C LEU A 243 1.36 -6.40 2.65
N PHE A 244 1.85 -7.64 2.73
CA PHE A 244 1.07 -8.80 2.31
C PHE A 244 -0.22 -8.95 3.12
N VAL A 245 -0.16 -8.79 4.44
CA VAL A 245 -1.33 -8.85 5.34
C VAL A 245 -2.33 -7.74 5.00
N VAL A 246 -1.86 -6.51 4.83
CA VAL A 246 -2.72 -5.37 4.45
C VAL A 246 -3.40 -5.67 3.11
N ILE A 247 -2.65 -6.01 2.07
CA ILE A 247 -3.20 -6.29 0.74
C ILE A 247 -4.20 -7.47 0.79
N ALA A 248 -3.88 -8.54 1.51
CA ALA A 248 -4.75 -9.72 1.61
C ALA A 248 -6.10 -9.38 2.29
N ILE A 249 -6.05 -8.66 3.43
CA ILE A 249 -7.25 -8.22 4.15
C ILE A 249 -8.11 -7.32 3.26
N TYR A 250 -7.55 -6.31 2.64
CA TYR A 250 -8.30 -5.35 1.84
C TYR A 250 -8.78 -5.93 0.49
N SER A 251 -8.00 -6.82 -0.12
CA SER A 251 -8.45 -7.56 -1.30
C SER A 251 -9.62 -8.49 -0.97
N TYR A 252 -9.58 -9.17 0.18
CA TYR A 252 -10.70 -9.98 0.65
C TYR A 252 -11.92 -9.10 0.96
N PHE A 253 -11.72 -8.00 1.69
CA PHE A 253 -12.77 -7.05 2.06
C PHE A 253 -13.50 -6.51 0.82
N THR A 254 -12.78 -5.97 -0.15
CA THR A 254 -13.38 -5.35 -1.34
C THR A 254 -14.11 -6.36 -2.22
N LYS A 255 -13.60 -7.59 -2.37
CA LYS A 255 -14.15 -8.58 -3.29
C LYS A 255 -15.24 -9.45 -2.69
N ASN A 256 -15.16 -9.75 -1.39
CA ASN A 256 -15.98 -10.80 -0.76
C ASN A 256 -16.99 -10.29 0.27
N THR A 257 -16.92 -9.01 0.69
CA THR A 257 -17.84 -8.48 1.70
C THR A 257 -18.92 -7.58 1.11
N VAL A 258 -20.03 -7.44 1.81
CA VAL A 258 -21.13 -6.54 1.42
C VAL A 258 -20.67 -5.07 1.44
N PRO A 259 -20.01 -4.57 2.52
CA PRO A 259 -19.52 -3.20 2.53
C PRO A 259 -18.50 -2.91 1.40
N GLY A 260 -17.64 -3.87 1.07
CA GLY A 260 -16.73 -3.73 -0.07
C GLY A 260 -17.47 -3.52 -1.40
N ARG A 261 -18.56 -4.28 -1.65
CA ARG A 261 -19.38 -4.09 -2.85
C ARG A 261 -20.10 -2.75 -2.87
N TYR A 262 -20.46 -2.19 -1.71
CA TYR A 262 -21.10 -0.88 -1.63
C TYR A 262 -20.18 0.25 -2.12
N LEU A 263 -18.85 0.16 -1.87
CA LEU A 263 -17.87 1.11 -2.41
C LEU A 263 -17.94 1.18 -3.94
N TYR A 264 -17.97 0.02 -4.61
CA TYR A 264 -18.11 -0.03 -6.07
C TYR A 264 -19.46 0.46 -6.56
N ALA A 265 -20.54 0.13 -5.84
CA ALA A 265 -21.90 0.55 -6.22
C ALA A 265 -22.06 2.08 -6.16
N ILE A 266 -21.54 2.72 -5.11
CA ILE A 266 -21.57 4.18 -4.95
C ILE A 266 -20.78 4.86 -6.07
N GLY A 267 -19.57 4.40 -6.35
CA GLY A 267 -18.76 4.97 -7.44
C GLY A 267 -19.33 4.73 -8.83
N GLY A 268 -20.12 3.66 -9.02
CA GLY A 268 -20.84 3.43 -10.28
C GLY A 268 -22.01 4.37 -10.48
N ASN A 269 -22.86 4.52 -9.47
CA ASN A 269 -23.97 5.47 -9.45
C ASN A 269 -24.50 5.61 -8.00
N GLU A 270 -24.13 6.69 -7.33
CA GLU A 270 -24.49 6.95 -5.95
C GLU A 270 -26.03 7.04 -5.76
N LYS A 271 -26.74 7.72 -6.68
CA LYS A 271 -28.21 7.86 -6.60
C LYS A 271 -28.89 6.50 -6.70
N ALA A 272 -28.46 5.65 -7.62
CA ALA A 272 -28.98 4.30 -7.77
C ALA A 272 -28.66 3.41 -6.56
N ALA A 273 -27.47 3.51 -6.00
CA ALA A 273 -27.07 2.81 -4.78
C ALA A 273 -27.97 3.22 -3.59
N LYS A 274 -28.21 4.52 -3.41
CA LYS A 274 -29.10 5.06 -2.35
C LYS A 274 -30.53 4.57 -2.50
N LEU A 275 -31.07 4.59 -3.73
CA LEU A 275 -32.40 4.06 -4.03
C LEU A 275 -32.51 2.54 -3.79
N SER A 276 -31.40 1.81 -3.92
CA SER A 276 -31.31 0.37 -3.62
C SER A 276 -31.11 0.07 -2.12
N GLY A 277 -31.21 1.09 -1.24
CA GLY A 277 -31.11 0.93 0.21
C GLY A 277 -29.70 0.96 0.79
N VAL A 278 -28.69 1.31 -0.02
CA VAL A 278 -27.33 1.50 0.49
C VAL A 278 -27.24 2.82 1.24
N ASN A 279 -26.76 2.79 2.49
CA ASN A 279 -26.47 4.00 3.24
C ASN A 279 -25.12 4.57 2.75
N THR A 280 -25.18 5.50 1.80
CA THR A 280 -24.02 6.11 1.14
C THR A 280 -23.14 6.87 2.10
N ASP A 281 -23.76 7.56 3.08
CA ASP A 281 -23.07 8.40 4.05
C ASP A 281 -22.19 7.54 4.98
N ASN A 282 -22.72 6.42 5.50
CA ASN A 282 -21.94 5.52 6.33
C ASN A 282 -20.78 4.85 5.57
N VAL A 283 -20.95 4.56 4.29
CA VAL A 283 -19.90 3.98 3.46
C VAL A 283 -18.78 5.00 3.20
N MET A 284 -19.16 6.25 2.93
CA MET A 284 -18.21 7.37 2.78
C MET A 284 -17.46 7.61 4.09
N PHE A 285 -18.17 7.70 5.22
CA PHE A 285 -17.57 7.84 6.55
C PHE A 285 -16.56 6.73 6.84
N PHE A 286 -16.93 5.48 6.55
CA PHE A 286 -16.03 4.33 6.71
C PHE A 286 -14.78 4.47 5.83
N ALA A 287 -14.89 4.86 4.56
CA ALA A 287 -13.75 4.98 3.66
C ALA A 287 -12.69 5.96 4.19
N TYR A 288 -13.11 7.15 4.66
CA TYR A 288 -12.19 8.14 5.21
C TYR A 288 -11.65 7.78 6.59
N THR A 289 -12.48 7.20 7.45
CA THR A 289 -12.03 6.69 8.76
C THR A 289 -10.94 5.62 8.58
N ASN A 290 -11.16 4.71 7.63
CA ASN A 290 -10.19 3.68 7.28
C ASN A 290 -8.93 4.27 6.63
N MET A 291 -9.05 5.33 5.85
CA MET A 291 -7.88 6.02 5.29
C MET A 291 -7.00 6.61 6.39
N GLY A 292 -7.61 7.21 7.42
CA GLY A 292 -6.88 7.69 8.59
C GLY A 292 -6.17 6.56 9.35
N PHE A 293 -6.82 5.40 9.52
CA PHE A 293 -6.18 4.23 10.10
C PHE A 293 -4.95 3.77 9.32
N LEU A 294 -5.06 3.61 7.99
CA LEU A 294 -3.93 3.19 7.15
C LEU A 294 -2.83 4.26 7.08
N SER A 295 -3.18 5.54 7.16
CA SER A 295 -2.20 6.62 7.29
C SER A 295 -1.40 6.51 8.59
N ALA A 296 -2.03 6.09 9.69
CA ALA A 296 -1.32 5.82 10.94
C ALA A 296 -0.40 4.60 10.85
N VAL A 297 -0.84 3.52 10.19
CA VAL A 297 0.03 2.36 9.92
C VAL A 297 1.23 2.77 9.09
N ALA A 298 1.03 3.54 8.02
CA ALA A 298 2.09 4.06 7.17
C ALA A 298 3.05 4.97 7.95
N ALA A 299 2.54 5.80 8.89
CA ALA A 299 3.34 6.66 9.75
C ALA A 299 4.31 5.87 10.62
N LEU A 300 3.82 4.81 11.27
CA LEU A 300 4.65 3.95 12.12
C LEU A 300 5.77 3.26 11.32
N VAL A 301 5.47 2.77 10.12
CA VAL A 301 6.47 2.19 9.22
C VAL A 301 7.48 3.25 8.76
N CYS A 302 7.00 4.43 8.37
CA CYS A 302 7.84 5.53 7.88
C CYS A 302 8.83 6.02 8.94
N VAL A 303 8.36 6.23 10.18
CA VAL A 303 9.20 6.67 11.30
C VAL A 303 10.26 5.62 11.65
N ALA A 304 9.91 4.33 11.62
CA ALA A 304 10.88 3.27 11.82
C ALA A 304 11.94 3.28 10.71
N ARG A 305 11.53 3.44 9.46
CA ARG A 305 12.43 3.49 8.29
C ARG A 305 13.39 4.68 8.34
N LEU A 306 12.90 5.86 8.72
CA LEU A 306 13.71 7.06 8.84
C LEU A 306 14.51 7.14 10.15
N ASN A 307 14.17 6.30 11.12
CA ASN A 307 14.66 6.37 12.50
C ASN A 307 14.48 7.77 13.10
N SER A 308 13.43 8.46 12.66
CA SER A 308 13.18 9.87 13.01
C SER A 308 11.73 10.26 12.72
N ALA A 309 11.13 11.04 13.62
CA ALA A 309 9.90 11.77 13.37
C ALA A 309 10.25 13.20 12.96
N GLN A 310 9.79 13.63 11.77
CA GLN A 310 10.18 14.92 11.19
C GLN A 310 8.94 15.72 10.77
N PRO A 311 8.95 17.07 10.90
CA PRO A 311 7.84 17.92 10.44
C PRO A 311 7.57 17.83 8.94
N THR A 312 8.60 17.53 8.16
CA THR A 312 8.55 17.38 6.69
C THR A 312 8.21 15.96 6.23
N ALA A 313 8.07 14.98 7.15
CA ALA A 313 7.66 13.63 6.81
C ALA A 313 6.31 13.65 6.08
N GLY A 314 6.11 12.72 5.18
CA GLY A 314 4.86 12.58 4.44
C GLY A 314 4.60 13.69 3.39
N ASN A 315 5.56 14.55 3.07
CA ASN A 315 5.40 15.50 1.95
C ASN A 315 5.25 14.74 0.63
N SER A 316 4.18 15.07 -0.11
CA SER A 316 3.83 14.48 -1.41
C SER A 316 3.41 13.00 -1.36
N TYR A 317 3.25 12.39 -0.17
CA TYR A 317 2.82 10.99 -0.06
C TYR A 317 1.40 10.76 -0.58
N GLU A 318 0.55 11.79 -0.53
CA GLU A 318 -0.77 11.79 -1.17
C GLU A 318 -0.66 11.60 -2.68
N MET A 319 0.32 12.24 -3.33
CA MET A 319 0.53 12.13 -4.77
C MET A 319 1.01 10.72 -5.15
N ASP A 320 1.93 10.15 -4.36
CA ASP A 320 2.41 8.79 -4.57
C ASP A 320 1.28 7.76 -4.45
N ALA A 321 0.41 7.91 -3.44
CA ALA A 321 -0.72 7.03 -3.23
C ALA A 321 -1.75 7.14 -4.37
N ILE A 322 -2.11 8.36 -4.77
CA ILE A 322 -3.05 8.63 -5.87
C ILE A 322 -2.49 8.08 -7.20
N ALA A 323 -1.24 8.40 -7.52
CA ALA A 323 -0.57 7.95 -8.74
C ALA A 323 -0.54 6.41 -8.80
N SER A 324 -0.22 5.75 -7.69
CA SER A 324 -0.19 4.28 -7.60
C SER A 324 -1.56 3.66 -7.87
N CYS A 325 -2.65 4.27 -7.37
CA CYS A 325 -4.01 3.79 -7.64
C CYS A 325 -4.37 3.90 -9.12
N PHE A 326 -4.10 5.04 -9.76
CA PHE A 326 -4.43 5.26 -11.18
C PHE A 326 -3.55 4.44 -12.12
N ILE A 327 -2.25 4.32 -11.84
CA ILE A 327 -1.35 3.44 -12.58
C ILE A 327 -1.79 1.98 -12.42
N GLY A 328 -2.28 1.60 -11.24
CA GLY A 328 -2.84 0.28 -10.95
C GLY A 328 -4.20 0.00 -11.62
N GLY A 329 -4.80 0.99 -12.30
CA GLY A 329 -6.02 0.82 -13.09
C GLY A 329 -7.31 1.23 -12.37
N ALA A 330 -7.24 1.98 -11.28
CA ALA A 330 -8.42 2.58 -10.68
C ALA A 330 -9.00 3.66 -11.60
N SER A 331 -10.34 3.72 -11.71
CA SER A 331 -11.01 4.76 -12.48
C SER A 331 -11.03 6.09 -11.74
N ALA A 332 -10.71 7.19 -12.43
CA ALA A 332 -10.83 8.54 -11.88
C ALA A 332 -12.29 8.95 -11.57
N TYR A 333 -13.26 8.22 -12.11
CA TYR A 333 -14.68 8.42 -11.83
C TYR A 333 -15.22 7.50 -10.73
N GLY A 334 -14.38 6.64 -10.16
CA GLY A 334 -14.79 5.64 -9.18
C GLY A 334 -15.43 4.39 -9.79
N GLY A 335 -15.95 3.52 -8.94
CA GLY A 335 -16.72 2.32 -9.29
C GLY A 335 -15.92 1.18 -9.92
N THR A 336 -14.65 1.39 -10.32
CA THR A 336 -13.77 0.37 -10.88
C THR A 336 -12.34 0.54 -10.38
N GLY A 337 -11.69 -0.57 -10.06
CA GLY A 337 -10.32 -0.65 -9.53
C GLY A 337 -10.12 -1.94 -8.73
N THR A 338 -8.88 -2.40 -8.60
CA THR A 338 -8.53 -3.62 -7.85
C THR A 338 -7.26 -3.40 -7.04
#